data_0ad4f01e5763b5c02c5817bae80c296b
#
_entry.id   0ad4f01e5763b5c02c5817bae80c296b
#
_cell.length_a   1.000
_cell.length_b   1.000
_cell.length_c   1.000
_cell.angle_alpha   90.00
_cell.angle_beta   90.00
_cell.angle_gamma   90.00
#
_symmetry.space_group_name_H-M   'P 1'
#
loop_
_entity.id
_entity.type
_entity.pdbx_description
1 polymer ?
#
loop_
_entity_poly.entity_id
_entity_poly.type
_entity_poly.pdbx_seq_one_letter_code
_entity_poly.pdbx_strand_id
1 'polypeptide(L)'
;MVTDDVTLECSPEKVETSGAGGVYTLDVTCSDSEWTALASDDCSSWIAVKVAGSLSSKGTATVTVSANTSKDSRNGSVIIKSGAKRVVIPVTQGAPMSVSQREIYSNSRGENFTLSVVTTGDWSVTFNDSWIKVEKKDSKTVSVKARLPGRELWILFRVRRRLR
;
A
#
# COMPACT_ATOMS: atom_id res chain seq x y z
N MET A 1 36.20 -7.78 -31.03
CA MET A 1 35.13 -6.87 -30.68
C MET A 1 34.65 -7.32 -29.32
N VAL A 2 35.14 -6.69 -28.24
CA VAL A 2 34.70 -7.01 -26.86
C VAL A 2 33.34 -6.36 -26.72
N THR A 3 32.29 -7.14 -26.70
CA THR A 3 30.97 -6.67 -26.26
C THR A 3 31.07 -6.45 -24.74
N ASP A 4 31.30 -5.20 -24.34
CA ASP A 4 31.16 -4.82 -22.93
C ASP A 4 29.73 -5.20 -22.50
N ASP A 5 29.63 -6.25 -21.71
CA ASP A 5 28.33 -6.72 -21.25
C ASP A 5 27.88 -5.81 -20.10
N VAL A 6 27.06 -4.80 -20.46
CA VAL A 6 26.51 -3.83 -19.50
C VAL A 6 25.78 -4.58 -18.39
N THR A 7 26.21 -4.40 -17.15
CA THR A 7 25.46 -4.87 -15.99
C THR A 7 24.50 -3.79 -15.53
N LEU A 8 23.25 -4.14 -15.31
CA LEU A 8 22.21 -3.26 -14.77
C LEU A 8 21.44 -4.00 -13.69
N GLU A 9 21.56 -3.52 -12.46
CA GLU A 9 20.94 -4.12 -11.28
C GLU A 9 20.12 -3.08 -10.53
N CYS A 10 19.08 -3.54 -9.85
CA CYS A 10 18.20 -2.68 -9.05
C CYS A 10 17.74 -3.41 -7.79
N SER A 11 17.73 -2.70 -6.68
CA SER A 11 17.23 -3.21 -5.39
C SER A 11 16.31 -2.17 -4.75
N PRO A 12 15.16 -2.56 -4.20
CA PRO A 12 14.56 -3.91 -4.25
C PRO A 12 14.07 -4.30 -5.63
N GLU A 13 13.93 -5.59 -5.88
CA GLU A 13 13.46 -6.15 -7.17
C GLU A 13 11.93 -6.03 -7.37
N LYS A 14 11.20 -5.59 -6.36
CA LYS A 14 9.75 -5.34 -6.39
C LYS A 14 9.36 -4.26 -5.40
N VAL A 15 8.23 -3.63 -5.66
CA VAL A 15 7.58 -2.69 -4.73
C VAL A 15 6.18 -3.20 -4.40
N GLU A 16 5.93 -3.43 -3.11
CA GLU A 16 4.60 -3.80 -2.61
C GLU A 16 4.10 -2.69 -1.69
N THR A 17 2.95 -2.13 -1.99
CA THR A 17 2.40 -1.01 -1.24
C THR A 17 0.92 -1.20 -0.93
N SER A 18 0.48 -0.48 0.07
CA SER A 18 -0.92 -0.44 0.45
C SER A 18 -1.76 0.43 -0.49
N GLY A 19 -3.07 0.34 -0.35
CA GLY A 19 -3.99 1.27 -1.02
C GLY A 19 -3.72 2.76 -0.75
N ALA A 20 -3.04 3.10 0.35
CA ALA A 20 -2.65 4.49 0.63
C ALA A 20 -1.52 5.01 -0.27
N GLY A 21 -0.81 4.10 -0.97
CA GLY A 21 0.40 4.46 -1.72
C GLY A 21 1.60 4.73 -0.82
N GLY A 22 2.59 5.41 -1.35
CA GLY A 22 3.82 5.73 -0.61
C GLY A 22 4.96 6.17 -1.52
N VAL A 23 6.12 6.39 -0.91
CA VAL A 23 7.36 6.74 -1.60
C VAL A 23 8.39 5.66 -1.31
N TYR A 24 9.01 5.16 -2.36
CA TYR A 24 9.97 4.05 -2.32
C TYR A 24 11.24 4.45 -3.06
N THR A 25 12.38 4.01 -2.56
CA THR A 25 13.68 4.23 -3.21
C THR A 25 14.16 2.91 -3.79
N LEU A 26 14.56 2.97 -5.05
CA LEU A 26 15.23 1.90 -5.77
C LEU A 26 16.68 2.29 -5.95
N ASP A 27 17.61 1.49 -5.44
CA ASP A 27 19.04 1.65 -5.66
C ASP A 27 19.42 1.00 -7.00
N VAL A 28 20.03 1.76 -7.88
CA VAL A 28 20.41 1.31 -9.22
C VAL A 28 21.92 1.27 -9.33
N THR A 29 22.43 0.14 -9.80
CA THR A 29 23.85 -0.04 -10.15
C THR A 29 23.94 -0.39 -11.63
N CYS A 30 24.77 0.36 -12.36
CA CYS A 30 24.96 0.20 -13.79
C CYS A 30 26.45 0.30 -14.13
N SER A 31 27.00 -0.64 -14.90
CA SER A 31 28.41 -0.54 -15.35
C SER A 31 28.61 0.60 -16.36
N ASP A 32 27.60 0.89 -17.19
CA ASP A 32 27.52 2.13 -17.93
C ASP A 32 27.10 3.27 -17.02
N SER A 33 27.77 4.43 -17.14
CA SER A 33 27.43 5.58 -16.30
C SER A 33 26.15 6.31 -16.75
N GLU A 34 25.35 5.72 -17.61
CA GLU A 34 24.10 6.33 -18.10
C GLU A 34 22.95 5.35 -18.04
N TRP A 35 21.92 5.73 -17.33
CA TRP A 35 20.70 4.94 -17.18
C TRP A 35 19.47 5.83 -16.97
N THR A 36 18.30 5.30 -17.22
CA THR A 36 17.01 5.98 -17.04
C THR A 36 16.05 5.08 -16.28
N ALA A 37 15.09 5.69 -15.58
CA ALA A 37 14.00 4.96 -14.96
C ALA A 37 12.67 5.72 -15.15
N LEU A 38 11.61 5.01 -15.53
CA LEU A 38 10.28 5.58 -15.71
C LEU A 38 9.20 4.53 -15.40
N ALA A 39 8.01 5.03 -15.07
CA ALA A 39 6.84 4.17 -14.98
C ALA A 39 6.45 3.66 -16.36
N SER A 40 5.92 2.45 -16.43
CA SER A 40 5.28 1.92 -17.65
C SER A 40 4.04 2.75 -18.00
N ASP A 41 3.70 2.86 -19.30
CA ASP A 41 2.64 3.74 -19.80
C ASP A 41 1.27 3.44 -19.18
N ASP A 42 0.98 2.17 -18.91
CA ASP A 42 -0.26 1.68 -18.29
C ASP A 42 -0.44 2.11 -16.83
N CYS A 43 0.63 2.50 -16.15
CA CYS A 43 0.61 2.90 -14.75
C CYS A 43 1.15 4.33 -14.49
N SER A 44 1.53 5.07 -15.51
CA SER A 44 2.09 6.42 -15.42
C SER A 44 1.15 7.44 -14.77
N SER A 45 -0.16 7.17 -14.75
CA SER A 45 -1.16 8.00 -14.08
C SER A 45 -1.11 7.94 -12.54
N TRP A 46 -0.49 6.89 -11.97
CA TRP A 46 -0.45 6.67 -10.53
C TRP A 46 0.92 6.30 -9.98
N ILE A 47 1.91 6.08 -10.84
CA ILE A 47 3.31 5.90 -10.48
C ILE A 47 4.11 7.03 -11.10
N ALA A 48 4.81 7.80 -10.27
CA ALA A 48 5.77 8.80 -10.69
C ALA A 48 7.18 8.37 -10.30
N VAL A 49 8.15 8.57 -11.18
CA VAL A 49 9.57 8.21 -10.96
C VAL A 49 10.44 9.45 -11.08
N LYS A 50 11.30 9.65 -10.08
CA LYS A 50 12.37 10.66 -10.09
C LYS A 50 13.71 9.96 -10.01
N VAL A 51 14.65 10.34 -10.86
CA VAL A 51 16.00 9.76 -10.93
C VAL A 51 17.01 10.72 -10.36
N ALA A 52 17.95 10.20 -9.58
CA ALA A 52 19.14 10.92 -9.12
C ALA A 52 20.40 10.06 -9.37
N GLY A 53 21.45 10.68 -9.91
CA GLY A 53 22.69 9.98 -10.23
C GLY A 53 22.63 9.13 -11.51
N SER A 54 21.76 9.47 -12.47
CA SER A 54 21.59 8.74 -13.73
C SER A 54 22.81 8.79 -14.68
N LEU A 55 23.75 9.67 -14.39
CA LEU A 55 25.05 9.76 -15.10
C LEU A 55 26.19 9.18 -14.25
N SER A 56 25.90 8.22 -13.40
CA SER A 56 26.85 7.56 -12.52
C SER A 56 26.58 6.06 -12.47
N SER A 57 27.61 5.27 -12.22
CA SER A 57 27.49 3.82 -12.04
C SER A 57 26.60 3.41 -10.86
N LYS A 58 26.28 4.34 -9.96
CA LYS A 58 25.35 4.16 -8.85
C LYS A 58 24.44 5.37 -8.73
N GLY A 59 23.15 5.12 -8.57
CA GLY A 59 22.17 6.17 -8.36
C GLY A 59 20.89 5.62 -7.77
N THR A 60 19.89 6.48 -7.66
CA THR A 60 18.60 6.11 -7.06
C THR A 60 17.44 6.53 -7.94
N ALA A 61 16.41 5.70 -7.99
CA ALA A 61 15.11 6.05 -8.55
C ALA A 61 14.08 6.12 -7.42
N THR A 62 13.52 7.29 -7.18
CA THR A 62 12.44 7.51 -6.21
C THR A 62 11.12 7.26 -6.89
N VAL A 63 10.40 6.26 -6.43
CA VAL A 63 9.09 5.83 -6.93
C VAL A 63 8.01 6.33 -6.00
N THR A 64 7.16 7.23 -6.48
CA THR A 64 6.00 7.73 -5.76
C THR A 64 4.75 7.06 -6.29
N VAL A 65 4.05 6.34 -5.42
CA VAL A 65 2.81 5.63 -5.75
C VAL A 65 1.65 6.40 -5.12
N SER A 66 0.73 6.87 -5.95
CA SER A 66 -0.47 7.60 -5.51
C SER A 66 -1.47 6.66 -4.81
N ALA A 67 -2.34 7.22 -3.98
CA ALA A 67 -3.40 6.45 -3.34
C ALA A 67 -4.29 5.73 -4.36
N ASN A 68 -4.63 4.47 -4.07
CA ASN A 68 -5.58 3.71 -4.85
C ASN A 68 -7.00 4.03 -4.36
N THR A 69 -7.82 4.58 -5.22
CA THR A 69 -9.23 4.90 -4.93
C THR A 69 -10.19 3.81 -5.44
N SER A 70 -9.68 2.81 -6.14
CA SER A 70 -10.43 1.66 -6.64
C SER A 70 -10.72 0.65 -5.53
N LYS A 71 -11.74 -0.17 -5.71
CA LYS A 71 -12.04 -1.29 -4.80
C LYS A 71 -11.02 -2.42 -4.89
N ASP A 72 -10.31 -2.51 -6.02
CA ASP A 72 -9.43 -3.60 -6.36
C ASP A 72 -7.96 -3.22 -6.20
N SER A 73 -7.11 -4.20 -6.01
CA SER A 73 -5.67 -4.04 -6.14
C SER A 73 -5.30 -3.70 -7.59
N ARG A 74 -4.17 -3.04 -7.78
CA ARG A 74 -3.65 -2.73 -9.11
C ARG A 74 -2.17 -3.04 -9.19
N ASN A 75 -1.71 -3.36 -10.41
CA ASN A 75 -0.33 -3.68 -10.71
C ASN A 75 0.19 -2.71 -11.75
N GLY A 76 1.48 -2.42 -11.66
CA GLY A 76 2.22 -1.60 -12.61
C GLY A 76 3.69 -1.99 -12.56
N SER A 77 4.52 -1.24 -13.25
CA SER A 77 5.96 -1.47 -13.23
C SER A 77 6.78 -0.21 -13.42
N VAL A 78 7.98 -0.23 -12.87
CA VAL A 78 9.03 0.74 -13.17
C VAL A 78 10.04 0.07 -14.09
N ILE A 79 10.40 0.75 -15.17
CA ILE A 79 11.32 0.26 -16.18
C ILE A 79 12.62 1.05 -16.04
N ILE A 80 13.72 0.34 -15.79
CA ILE A 80 15.07 0.90 -15.74
C ILE A 80 15.80 0.42 -16.98
N LYS A 81 16.46 1.34 -17.69
CA LYS A 81 17.18 1.06 -18.96
C LYS A 81 18.57 1.66 -18.95
N SER A 82 19.52 0.93 -19.53
CA SER A 82 20.84 1.42 -19.94
C SER A 82 21.20 0.76 -21.27
N GLY A 83 21.35 1.55 -22.32
CA GLY A 83 21.51 1.01 -23.67
C GLY A 83 20.43 0.01 -24.04
N ALA A 84 20.84 -1.20 -24.39
CA ALA A 84 19.91 -2.31 -24.71
C ALA A 84 19.43 -3.09 -23.47
N LYS A 85 20.06 -2.92 -22.31
CA LYS A 85 19.69 -3.60 -21.07
C LYS A 85 18.44 -2.97 -20.46
N ARG A 86 17.59 -3.83 -19.88
CA ARG A 86 16.34 -3.43 -19.24
C ARG A 86 16.08 -4.27 -18.01
N VAL A 87 15.75 -3.60 -16.91
CA VAL A 87 15.25 -4.21 -15.68
C VAL A 87 13.81 -3.71 -15.44
N VAL A 88 12.91 -4.60 -15.12
CA VAL A 88 11.51 -4.29 -14.84
C VAL A 88 11.23 -4.59 -13.37
N ILE A 89 10.86 -3.58 -12.62
CA ILE A 89 10.49 -3.68 -11.21
C ILE A 89 8.97 -3.67 -11.09
N PRO A 90 8.33 -4.79 -10.74
CA PRO A 90 6.90 -4.85 -10.55
C PRO A 90 6.50 -4.03 -9.32
N VAL A 91 5.39 -3.30 -9.47
CA VAL A 91 4.76 -2.51 -8.41
C VAL A 91 3.36 -3.05 -8.18
N THR A 92 3.11 -3.61 -7.00
CA THR A 92 1.79 -4.08 -6.60
C THR A 92 1.21 -3.17 -5.54
N GLN A 93 0.04 -2.61 -5.81
CA GLN A 93 -0.69 -1.79 -4.86
C GLN A 93 -2.00 -2.44 -4.46
N GLY A 94 -2.17 -2.61 -3.15
CA GLY A 94 -3.40 -3.16 -2.62
C GLY A 94 -4.60 -2.22 -2.71
N ALA A 95 -5.79 -2.80 -2.53
CA ALA A 95 -7.01 -2.04 -2.36
C ALA A 95 -6.98 -1.17 -1.08
N PRO A 96 -7.73 -0.06 -1.03
CA PRO A 96 -7.89 0.71 0.19
C PRO A 96 -8.58 -0.11 1.28
N MET A 97 -8.24 0.18 2.52
CA MET A 97 -8.90 -0.45 3.65
C MET A 97 -10.33 0.05 3.78
N SER A 98 -11.28 -0.88 3.89
CA SER A 98 -12.68 -0.56 4.10
C SER A 98 -13.33 -1.52 5.10
N VAL A 99 -14.45 -1.07 5.68
CA VAL A 99 -15.30 -1.86 6.57
C VAL A 99 -16.71 -1.94 5.99
N SER A 100 -17.40 -3.04 6.25
CA SER A 100 -18.77 -3.26 5.74
C SER A 100 -19.76 -2.22 6.21
N GLN A 101 -19.57 -1.68 7.42
CA GLN A 101 -20.37 -0.61 7.99
C GLN A 101 -19.47 0.35 8.77
N ARG A 102 -19.67 1.65 8.60
CA ARG A 102 -18.95 2.70 9.33
C ARG A 102 -19.71 3.20 10.55
N GLU A 103 -21.00 3.00 10.56
CA GLU A 103 -21.90 3.41 11.62
C GLU A 103 -22.73 2.20 12.09
N ILE A 104 -22.85 2.01 13.37
CA ILE A 104 -23.65 0.98 13.99
C ILE A 104 -24.59 1.66 14.98
N TYR A 105 -25.86 1.31 14.90
CA TYR A 105 -26.84 1.69 15.89
C TYR A 105 -27.00 0.56 16.90
N SER A 106 -26.83 0.85 18.17
CA SER A 106 -27.05 -0.11 19.26
C SER A 106 -28.13 0.39 20.20
N ASN A 107 -29.06 -0.48 20.51
CA ASN A 107 -30.10 -0.22 21.52
C ASN A 107 -29.55 -0.39 22.95
N SER A 108 -30.36 -0.01 23.94
CA SER A 108 -30.00 -0.05 25.36
C SER A 108 -29.79 -1.47 25.93
N ARG A 109 -30.26 -2.52 25.26
CA ARG A 109 -30.08 -3.92 25.69
C ARG A 109 -28.69 -4.47 25.34
N GLY A 110 -27.98 -3.80 24.46
CA GLY A 110 -26.68 -4.21 23.94
C GLY A 110 -26.81 -5.25 22.82
N GLU A 111 -25.99 -5.12 21.83
CA GLU A 111 -25.97 -5.99 20.66
C GLU A 111 -24.55 -6.37 20.29
N ASN A 112 -24.42 -7.49 19.58
CA ASN A 112 -23.18 -7.94 19.00
C ASN A 112 -23.26 -7.73 17.50
N PHE A 113 -22.26 -7.05 16.95
CA PHE A 113 -22.13 -6.80 15.52
C PHE A 113 -20.87 -7.48 14.99
N THR A 114 -20.96 -7.97 13.78
CA THR A 114 -19.80 -8.48 13.05
C THR A 114 -19.58 -7.63 11.81
N LEU A 115 -18.41 -7.02 11.70
CA LEU A 115 -18.05 -6.21 10.56
C LEU A 115 -17.00 -6.94 9.73
N SER A 116 -17.17 -6.92 8.42
CA SER A 116 -16.16 -7.38 7.49
C SER A 116 -15.17 -6.26 7.20
N VAL A 117 -13.90 -6.60 7.19
CA VAL A 117 -12.77 -5.70 6.90
C VAL A 117 -12.12 -6.14 5.60
N VAL A 118 -12.05 -5.25 4.63
CA VAL A 118 -11.30 -5.45 3.39
C VAL A 118 -9.99 -4.69 3.51
N THR A 119 -8.88 -5.41 3.42
CA THR A 119 -7.53 -4.84 3.48
C THR A 119 -6.52 -5.80 2.88
N THR A 120 -5.42 -5.27 2.38
CA THR A 120 -4.27 -6.03 1.82
C THR A 120 -3.09 -6.12 2.78
N GLY A 121 -3.27 -5.86 4.07
CA GLY A 121 -2.18 -5.94 5.03
C GLY A 121 -2.67 -5.98 6.47
N ASP A 122 -1.73 -5.98 7.39
CA ASP A 122 -2.02 -5.99 8.83
C ASP A 122 -2.85 -4.78 9.23
N TRP A 123 -3.82 -5.01 10.07
CA TRP A 123 -4.68 -3.99 10.62
C TRP A 123 -4.95 -4.25 12.11
N SER A 124 -5.27 -3.19 12.82
CA SER A 124 -5.69 -3.26 14.21
C SER A 124 -6.97 -2.45 14.39
N VAL A 125 -7.69 -2.78 15.44
CA VAL A 125 -8.87 -2.04 15.86
C VAL A 125 -8.68 -1.63 17.32
N THR A 126 -8.97 -0.37 17.62
CA THR A 126 -8.93 0.18 18.99
C THR A 126 -10.19 0.99 19.22
N PHE A 127 -10.67 0.96 20.44
CA PHE A 127 -11.77 1.79 20.90
C PHE A 127 -11.51 2.22 22.34
N ASN A 128 -11.79 3.46 22.67
CA ASN A 128 -11.41 4.04 23.95
C ASN A 128 -12.57 4.09 24.97
N ASP A 129 -13.80 3.79 24.53
CA ASP A 129 -14.96 3.86 25.40
C ASP A 129 -15.20 2.52 26.11
N SER A 130 -15.38 2.56 27.43
CA SER A 130 -15.52 1.37 28.28
C SER A 130 -16.79 0.54 28.03
N TRP A 131 -17.78 1.14 27.38
CA TRP A 131 -19.05 0.48 27.05
C TRP A 131 -19.05 -0.24 25.71
N ILE A 132 -17.95 -0.11 24.92
CA ILE A 132 -17.73 -0.83 23.68
C ILE A 132 -16.55 -1.76 23.82
N LYS A 133 -16.76 -3.03 23.48
CA LYS A 133 -15.70 -4.01 23.33
C LYS A 133 -15.54 -4.37 21.87
N VAL A 134 -14.33 -4.18 21.35
CA VAL A 134 -13.98 -4.47 19.96
C VAL A 134 -12.90 -5.53 19.94
N GLU A 135 -13.10 -6.57 19.14
CA GLU A 135 -12.16 -7.69 19.05
C GLU A 135 -11.95 -8.10 17.59
N LYS A 136 -10.69 -8.08 17.15
CA LYS A 136 -10.30 -8.66 15.86
C LYS A 136 -10.43 -10.18 15.95
N LYS A 137 -11.33 -10.77 15.17
CA LYS A 137 -11.55 -12.22 15.15
C LYS A 137 -10.57 -12.93 14.23
N ASP A 138 -10.33 -12.35 13.07
CA ASP A 138 -9.43 -12.88 12.05
C ASP A 138 -8.89 -11.74 11.16
N SER A 139 -8.27 -12.09 10.02
CA SER A 139 -7.71 -11.11 9.08
C SER A 139 -8.77 -10.25 8.36
N LYS A 140 -10.04 -10.64 8.40
CA LYS A 140 -11.13 -10.00 7.64
C LYS A 140 -12.34 -9.63 8.49
N THR A 141 -12.32 -9.92 9.80
CA THR A 141 -13.51 -9.81 10.63
C THR A 141 -13.20 -9.15 11.96
N VAL A 142 -14.06 -8.22 12.37
CA VAL A 142 -14.07 -7.62 13.70
C VAL A 142 -15.42 -7.82 14.35
N SER A 143 -15.42 -8.25 15.61
CA SER A 143 -16.59 -8.30 16.46
C SER A 143 -16.67 -7.03 17.30
N VAL A 144 -17.85 -6.46 17.38
CA VAL A 144 -18.16 -5.29 18.19
C VAL A 144 -19.29 -5.64 19.14
N LYS A 145 -19.06 -5.47 20.42
CA LYS A 145 -20.06 -5.62 21.45
C LYS A 145 -20.27 -4.27 22.13
N ALA A 146 -21.44 -3.72 21.96
CA ALA A 146 -21.85 -2.49 22.62
C ALA A 146 -22.83 -2.81 23.77
N ARG A 147 -22.60 -2.23 24.94
CA ARG A 147 -23.49 -2.35 26.08
C ARG A 147 -23.61 -1.00 26.77
N LEU A 148 -24.72 -0.32 26.50
CA LEU A 148 -25.07 0.93 27.15
C LEU A 148 -26.19 0.72 28.19
N PRO A 149 -26.00 1.06 29.43
CA PRO A 149 -27.09 1.15 30.37
C PRO A 149 -27.95 2.38 30.03
N GLY A 150 -29.13 2.13 29.46
CA GLY A 150 -30.22 3.11 29.39
C GLY A 150 -30.25 4.13 28.26
N ARG A 151 -29.45 4.01 27.21
CA ARG A 151 -29.45 4.93 26.06
C ARG A 151 -29.22 4.24 24.72
N GLU A 152 -29.81 4.81 23.69
CA GLU A 152 -29.54 4.46 22.29
C GLU A 152 -28.45 5.38 21.72
N LEU A 153 -27.46 4.84 21.00
CA LEU A 153 -26.36 5.62 20.45
C LEU A 153 -25.87 5.11 19.10
N TRP A 154 -25.40 6.05 18.27
CA TRP A 154 -24.68 5.78 17.05
C TRP A 154 -23.18 5.61 17.33
N ILE A 155 -22.60 4.56 16.82
CA ILE A 155 -21.19 4.24 16.97
C ILE A 155 -20.50 4.46 15.61
N LEU A 156 -19.60 5.43 15.55
CA LEU A 156 -18.81 5.69 14.35
C LEU A 156 -17.50 4.88 14.38
N PHE A 157 -17.36 3.94 13.45
CA PHE A 157 -16.15 3.14 13.31
C PHE A 157 -15.12 3.85 12.42
N ARG A 158 -13.93 4.12 12.98
CA ARG A 158 -12.74 4.50 12.22
C ARG A 158 -11.70 3.39 12.33
N VAL A 159 -11.57 2.58 11.30
CA VAL A 159 -10.51 1.57 11.24
C VAL A 159 -9.25 2.22 10.68
N ARG A 160 -8.14 2.10 11.39
CA ARG A 160 -6.83 2.61 10.95
C ARG A 160 -5.90 1.44 10.68
N ARG A 161 -5.08 1.58 9.65
CA ARG A 161 -4.00 0.65 9.35
C ARG A 161 -2.83 0.92 10.30
N ARG A 162 -2.19 -0.15 10.76
CA ARG A 162 -0.93 -0.03 11.49
C ARG A 162 0.18 0.23 10.46
N LEU A 163 0.75 1.42 10.48
CA LEU A 163 2.02 1.69 9.79
C LEU A 163 3.12 1.06 10.64
N ARG A 164 3.91 0.18 10.04
CA ARG A 164 5.19 -0.28 10.60
C ARG A 164 6.30 0.61 10.11
#